data_8fedd9cbf60d258e4cfb72763a77baad
#
_entry.id   8fedd9cbf60d258e4cfb72763a77baad
#
_cell.length_a   1.000
_cell.length_b   1.000
_cell.length_c   1.000
_cell.angle_alpha   90.00
_cell.angle_beta   90.00
_cell.angle_gamma   90.00
#
_symmetry.space_group_name_H-M   'P 1'
#
loop_
_entity.id
_entity.type
_entity.pdbx_description
1 polymer ?
#
loop_
_entity_poly.entity_id
_entity_poly.type
_entity_poly.pdbx_seq_one_letter_code
_entity_poly.pdbx_strand_id
1 'polypeptide(L)'
;SMSYTIDLYMRNIKVQKNIINFTSYVTLFPQLVAGPIVRYEDVANEIDHRTITTSKIAEGIGIFVKGLGKKVILANNIGLVWAQVKAMGYDNISVATAWIGILAFTFQIYYDFSGYSDMAIGLGKMFGFNFPQNFNYPYVSKSISEFWRRWHITLGTWFRSYVYIPLGGNRK
;
A
#
# COMPACT_ATOMS: atom_id res chain seq x y z
N SER A 1 -5.56 -7.07 -12.52
CA SER A 1 -6.05 -7.46 -13.86
C SER A 1 -7.30 -6.68 -14.27
N MET A 2 -8.30 -6.46 -13.41
CA MET A 2 -9.52 -5.70 -13.77
C MET A 2 -9.21 -4.29 -14.29
N SER A 3 -8.33 -3.54 -13.62
CA SER A 3 -7.89 -2.21 -14.09
C SER A 3 -7.27 -2.27 -15.50
N TYR A 4 -6.44 -3.28 -15.80
CA TYR A 4 -5.88 -3.49 -17.13
C TYR A 4 -6.96 -3.61 -18.22
N THR A 5 -8.00 -4.41 -17.96
CA THR A 5 -9.11 -4.60 -18.92
C THR A 5 -9.89 -3.30 -19.13
N ILE A 6 -10.16 -2.55 -18.05
CA ILE A 6 -10.85 -1.25 -18.13
C ILE A 6 -9.99 -0.23 -18.88
N ASP A 7 -8.69 -0.12 -18.55
CA ASP A 7 -7.77 0.81 -19.21
C ASP A 7 -7.62 0.49 -20.71
N LEU A 8 -7.62 -0.79 -21.06
CA LEU A 8 -7.59 -1.22 -22.45
C LEU A 8 -8.89 -0.84 -23.19
N TYR A 9 -10.05 -1.07 -22.55
CA TYR A 9 -11.35 -0.66 -23.10
C TYR A 9 -11.46 0.85 -23.28
N MET A 10 -10.96 1.63 -22.31
CA MET A 10 -10.90 3.09 -22.37
C MET A 10 -9.81 3.63 -23.31
N ARG A 11 -8.98 2.75 -23.88
CA ARG A 11 -7.84 3.09 -24.74
C ARG A 11 -6.75 3.94 -24.05
N ASN A 12 -6.65 3.84 -22.74
CA ASN A 12 -5.61 4.50 -21.95
C ASN A 12 -4.24 3.83 -22.12
N ILE A 13 -4.25 2.52 -22.39
CA ILE A 13 -3.04 1.71 -22.57
C ILE A 13 -3.09 0.94 -23.90
N LYS A 14 -1.93 0.52 -24.37
CA LYS A 14 -1.80 -0.41 -25.49
C LYS A 14 -1.85 -1.85 -24.98
N VAL A 15 -2.42 -2.76 -25.81
CA VAL A 15 -2.45 -4.18 -25.46
C VAL A 15 -1.03 -4.76 -25.36
N GLN A 16 -0.74 -5.45 -24.26
CA GLN A 16 0.49 -6.22 -24.13
C GLN A 16 0.36 -7.52 -24.95
N LYS A 17 1.13 -7.60 -26.04
CA LYS A 17 1.10 -8.76 -26.94
C LYS A 17 1.94 -9.94 -26.45
N ASN A 18 2.92 -9.67 -25.57
CA ASN A 18 3.76 -10.70 -25.00
C ASN A 18 3.07 -11.32 -23.78
N ILE A 19 2.68 -12.59 -23.88
CA ILE A 19 1.99 -13.32 -22.82
C ILE A 19 2.87 -13.46 -21.57
N ILE A 20 4.19 -13.56 -21.70
CA ILE A 20 5.11 -13.65 -20.56
C ILE A 20 5.12 -12.34 -19.79
N ASN A 21 5.21 -11.21 -20.48
CA ASN A 21 5.18 -9.87 -19.86
C ASN A 21 3.85 -9.60 -19.17
N PHE A 22 2.72 -9.98 -19.79
CA PHE A 22 1.41 -9.88 -19.18
C PHE A 22 1.28 -10.74 -17.93
N THR A 23 1.71 -12.02 -18.01
CA THR A 23 1.68 -12.93 -16.87
C THR A 23 2.59 -12.42 -15.75
N SER A 24 3.78 -11.92 -16.07
CA SER A 24 4.70 -11.32 -15.09
C SER A 24 4.07 -10.14 -14.36
N TYR A 25 3.31 -9.28 -15.06
CA TYR A 25 2.57 -8.20 -14.42
C TYR A 25 1.50 -8.74 -13.45
N VAL A 26 0.71 -9.72 -13.87
CA VAL A 26 -0.40 -10.25 -13.06
C VAL A 26 0.11 -11.00 -11.82
N THR A 27 1.21 -11.73 -11.95
CA THR A 27 1.79 -12.56 -10.88
C THR A 27 2.90 -11.88 -10.08
N LEU A 28 3.16 -10.59 -10.33
CA LEU A 28 4.22 -9.83 -9.66
C LEU A 28 3.99 -9.81 -8.15
N PHE A 29 4.69 -10.69 -7.43
CA PHE A 29 4.39 -11.05 -6.04
C PHE A 29 4.45 -9.87 -5.04
N PRO A 30 5.30 -8.82 -5.18
CA PRO A 30 5.33 -7.76 -4.18
C PRO A 30 4.03 -6.92 -4.15
N GLN A 31 3.25 -6.90 -5.24
CA GLN A 31 1.95 -6.20 -5.28
C GLN A 31 0.78 -7.06 -4.82
N LEU A 32 0.97 -8.39 -4.64
CA LEU A 32 -0.12 -9.29 -4.27
C LEU A 32 -0.55 -9.09 -2.81
N VAL A 33 -1.81 -9.44 -2.52
CA VAL A 33 -2.46 -9.42 -1.21
C VAL A 33 -2.60 -8.00 -0.64
N ALA A 34 -1.61 -7.48 0.07
CA ALA A 34 -1.66 -6.17 0.74
C ALA A 34 -0.60 -5.18 0.21
N GLY A 35 0.08 -5.49 -0.89
CA GLY A 35 0.99 -4.57 -1.58
C GLY A 35 0.27 -3.37 -2.18
N PRO A 36 0.99 -2.33 -2.62
CA PRO A 36 0.41 -1.22 -3.37
C PRO A 36 -0.35 -1.73 -4.60
N ILE A 37 -1.52 -1.17 -4.88
CA ILE A 37 -2.25 -1.48 -6.11
C ILE A 37 -1.52 -0.80 -7.27
N VAL A 38 -0.74 -1.60 -8.00
CA VAL A 38 0.04 -1.14 -9.15
C VAL A 38 -0.78 -1.33 -10.42
N ARG A 39 -1.06 -0.24 -11.14
CA ARG A 39 -1.73 -0.32 -12.44
C ARG A 39 -0.72 -0.70 -13.52
N TYR A 40 -1.20 -1.29 -14.61
CA TYR A 40 -0.32 -1.66 -15.72
C TYR A 40 0.46 -0.44 -16.27
N GLU A 41 -0.19 0.72 -16.39
CA GLU A 41 0.46 1.95 -16.88
C GLU A 41 1.64 2.40 -16.00
N ASP A 42 1.58 2.12 -14.69
CA ASP A 42 2.62 2.51 -13.73
C ASP A 42 3.92 1.70 -13.93
N VAL A 43 3.85 0.51 -14.52
CA VAL A 43 4.99 -0.43 -14.68
C VAL A 43 5.21 -0.93 -16.10
N ALA A 44 4.41 -0.47 -17.07
CA ALA A 44 4.48 -0.94 -18.45
C ALA A 44 5.88 -0.78 -19.06
N ASN A 45 6.52 0.36 -18.81
CA ASN A 45 7.85 0.62 -19.33
C ASN A 45 8.92 -0.27 -18.67
N GLU A 46 8.82 -0.49 -17.36
CA GLU A 46 9.76 -1.35 -16.63
C GLU A 46 9.57 -2.83 -16.96
N ILE A 47 8.37 -3.26 -17.36
CA ILE A 47 8.13 -4.64 -17.80
C ILE A 47 8.93 -4.92 -19.08
N ASP A 48 8.95 -3.99 -20.01
CA ASP A 48 9.62 -4.16 -21.29
C ASP A 48 11.12 -3.77 -21.24
N HIS A 49 11.47 -2.75 -20.45
CA HIS A 49 12.80 -2.12 -20.46
C HIS A 49 13.39 -1.86 -19.06
N ARG A 50 13.15 -2.75 -18.10
CA ARG A 50 13.66 -2.56 -16.75
C ARG A 50 15.18 -2.61 -16.68
N THR A 51 15.74 -1.73 -15.86
CA THR A 51 17.15 -1.72 -15.52
C THR A 51 17.34 -2.02 -14.04
N ILE A 52 18.15 -3.03 -13.74
CA ILE A 52 18.55 -3.38 -12.38
C ILE A 52 19.97 -2.86 -12.17
N THR A 53 20.15 -1.97 -11.18
CA THR A 53 21.46 -1.41 -10.83
C THR A 53 21.75 -1.67 -9.37
N THR A 54 23.03 -1.72 -8.99
CA THR A 54 23.44 -1.87 -7.59
C THR A 54 22.85 -0.76 -6.70
N SER A 55 22.74 0.46 -7.22
CA SER A 55 22.10 1.58 -6.51
C SER A 55 20.63 1.31 -6.21
N LYS A 56 19.85 0.82 -7.19
CA LYS A 56 18.43 0.47 -6.98
C LYS A 56 18.28 -0.68 -5.99
N ILE A 57 19.17 -1.66 -6.02
CA ILE A 57 19.17 -2.77 -5.06
C ILE A 57 19.43 -2.24 -3.66
N ALA A 58 20.47 -1.41 -3.47
CA ALA A 58 20.80 -0.83 -2.16
C ALA A 58 19.67 0.04 -1.60
N GLU A 59 19.06 0.90 -2.45
CA GLU A 59 17.89 1.70 -2.09
C GLU A 59 16.70 0.80 -1.70
N GLY A 60 16.42 -0.24 -2.50
CA GLY A 60 15.35 -1.19 -2.24
C GLY A 60 15.53 -1.95 -0.93
N ILE A 61 16.75 -2.39 -0.62
CA ILE A 61 17.08 -3.00 0.68
C ILE A 61 16.81 -2.02 1.81
N GLY A 62 17.23 -0.75 1.68
CA GLY A 62 16.99 0.27 2.70
C GLY A 62 15.49 0.50 2.97
N ILE A 63 14.66 0.54 1.92
CA ILE A 63 13.20 0.67 2.05
C ILE A 63 12.61 -0.58 2.71
N PHE A 64 13.03 -1.77 2.27
CA PHE A 64 12.58 -3.05 2.82
C PHE A 64 12.88 -3.19 4.32
N VAL A 65 14.10 -2.88 4.74
CA VAL A 65 14.52 -2.97 6.15
C VAL A 65 13.75 -1.97 7.02
N LYS A 66 13.49 -0.75 6.52
CA LYS A 66 12.62 0.22 7.22
C LYS A 66 11.20 -0.32 7.40
N GLY A 67 10.62 -0.92 6.35
CA GLY A 67 9.30 -1.57 6.41
C GLY A 67 9.26 -2.73 7.40
N LEU A 68 10.29 -3.57 7.37
CA LEU A 68 10.44 -4.70 8.30
C LEU A 68 10.53 -4.22 9.76
N GLY A 69 11.32 -3.15 10.01
CA GLY A 69 11.41 -2.52 11.32
C GLY A 69 10.05 -1.98 11.82
N LYS A 70 9.28 -1.32 10.96
CA LYS A 70 7.91 -0.89 11.29
C LYS A 70 7.03 -2.06 11.72
N LYS A 71 7.09 -3.18 10.99
CA LYS A 71 6.27 -4.35 11.29
C LYS A 71 6.74 -5.08 12.55
N VAL A 72 8.01 -5.44 12.63
CA VAL A 72 8.53 -6.31 13.69
C VAL A 72 8.76 -5.55 15.00
N ILE A 73 9.34 -4.35 14.92
CA ILE A 73 9.72 -3.60 16.13
C ILE A 73 8.53 -2.77 16.64
N LEU A 74 7.76 -2.13 15.76
CA LEU A 74 6.68 -1.25 16.19
C LEU A 74 5.33 -1.97 16.24
N ALA A 75 4.83 -2.46 15.10
CA ALA A 75 3.48 -3.01 15.03
C ALA A 75 3.27 -4.22 15.94
N ASN A 76 4.19 -5.19 15.92
CA ASN A 76 4.06 -6.40 16.74
C ASN A 76 4.07 -6.09 18.24
N ASN A 77 4.97 -5.21 18.70
CA ASN A 77 5.05 -4.87 20.13
C ASN A 77 3.86 -4.01 20.60
N ILE A 78 3.44 -3.03 19.79
CA ILE A 78 2.25 -2.22 20.07
C ILE A 78 0.99 -3.10 20.05
N GLY A 79 0.94 -4.10 19.15
CA GLY A 79 -0.14 -5.07 19.06
C GLY A 79 -0.32 -5.92 20.34
N LEU A 80 0.76 -6.21 21.05
CA LEU A 80 0.68 -6.88 22.35
C LEU A 80 -0.06 -6.02 23.39
N VAL A 81 0.18 -4.71 23.42
CA VAL A 81 -0.53 -3.78 24.32
C VAL A 81 -2.03 -3.79 24.01
N TRP A 82 -2.40 -3.69 22.72
CA TRP A 82 -3.80 -3.79 22.31
C TRP A 82 -4.44 -5.13 22.73
N ALA A 83 -3.73 -6.25 22.50
CA ALA A 83 -4.21 -7.57 22.86
C ALA A 83 -4.44 -7.71 24.37
N GLN A 84 -3.55 -7.18 25.21
CA GLN A 84 -3.69 -7.18 26.66
C GLN A 84 -4.91 -6.36 27.11
N VAL A 85 -5.08 -5.12 26.59
CA VAL A 85 -6.24 -4.29 26.93
C VAL A 85 -7.55 -4.98 26.52
N LYS A 86 -7.59 -5.59 25.34
CA LYS A 86 -8.76 -6.34 24.87
C LYS A 86 -9.08 -7.57 25.76
N ALA A 87 -8.06 -8.24 26.27
CA ALA A 87 -8.22 -9.41 27.13
C ALA A 87 -8.76 -9.09 28.54
N MET A 88 -8.61 -7.83 29.02
CA MET A 88 -9.15 -7.39 30.31
C MET A 88 -10.69 -7.32 30.35
N GLY A 89 -11.36 -7.28 29.18
CA GLY A 89 -12.79 -7.11 29.05
C GLY A 89 -13.23 -5.64 29.24
N TYR A 90 -14.22 -5.21 28.47
CA TYR A 90 -14.62 -3.80 28.41
C TYR A 90 -15.24 -3.27 29.71
N ASP A 91 -15.83 -4.14 30.52
CA ASP A 91 -16.48 -3.77 31.78
C ASP A 91 -15.49 -3.53 32.93
N ASN A 92 -14.22 -3.95 32.77
CA ASN A 92 -13.21 -3.93 33.84
C ASN A 92 -12.04 -2.97 33.56
N ILE A 93 -12.12 -2.18 32.51
CA ILE A 93 -11.02 -1.26 32.14
C ILE A 93 -11.32 0.19 32.58
N SER A 94 -10.27 0.89 33.04
CA SER A 94 -10.38 2.34 33.29
C SER A 94 -10.43 3.12 31.97
N VAL A 95 -10.93 4.36 32.03
CA VAL A 95 -10.93 5.28 30.87
C VAL A 95 -9.53 5.47 30.31
N ALA A 96 -8.51 5.58 31.16
CA ALA A 96 -7.12 5.71 30.73
C ALA A 96 -6.64 4.46 29.97
N THR A 97 -6.96 3.25 30.49
CA THR A 97 -6.63 1.99 29.83
C THR A 97 -7.33 1.86 28.48
N ALA A 98 -8.58 2.28 28.37
CA ALA A 98 -9.31 2.30 27.10
C ALA A 98 -8.64 3.22 26.06
N TRP A 99 -8.21 4.42 26.45
CA TRP A 99 -7.46 5.31 25.57
C TRP A 99 -6.11 4.72 25.13
N ILE A 100 -5.36 4.11 26.04
CA ILE A 100 -4.12 3.42 25.71
C ILE A 100 -4.38 2.31 24.66
N GLY A 101 -5.44 1.53 24.83
CA GLY A 101 -5.83 0.48 23.90
C GLY A 101 -6.17 1.03 22.49
N ILE A 102 -6.97 2.09 22.43
CA ILE A 102 -7.34 2.73 21.14
C ILE A 102 -6.11 3.29 20.42
N LEU A 103 -5.24 3.99 21.15
CA LEU A 103 -4.00 4.53 20.58
C LEU A 103 -3.06 3.39 20.12
N ALA A 104 -2.92 2.34 20.91
CA ALA A 104 -2.14 1.17 20.53
C ALA A 104 -2.68 0.53 19.25
N PHE A 105 -3.98 0.29 19.15
CA PHE A 105 -4.60 -0.25 17.93
C PHE A 105 -4.39 0.68 16.72
N THR A 106 -4.54 1.99 16.91
CA THR A 106 -4.37 3.00 15.86
C THR A 106 -2.94 2.96 15.28
N PHE A 107 -1.92 2.91 16.14
CA PHE A 107 -0.54 2.83 15.68
C PHE A 107 -0.17 1.43 15.15
N GLN A 108 -0.72 0.38 15.74
CA GLN A 108 -0.52 -0.98 15.27
C GLN A 108 -0.95 -1.14 13.82
N ILE A 109 -2.20 -0.78 13.48
CA ILE A 109 -2.72 -0.92 12.11
C ILE A 109 -1.93 -0.09 11.10
N TYR A 110 -1.49 1.10 11.51
CA TYR A 110 -0.68 1.95 10.65
C TYR A 110 0.71 1.35 10.39
N TYR A 111 1.45 0.98 11.43
CA TYR A 111 2.79 0.44 11.26
C TYR A 111 2.81 -0.95 10.63
N ASP A 112 1.79 -1.77 10.89
CA ASP A 112 1.65 -3.08 10.27
C ASP A 112 1.44 -2.93 8.76
N PHE A 113 0.49 -2.13 8.35
CA PHE A 113 0.15 -1.98 6.94
C PHE A 113 1.16 -1.11 6.18
N SER A 114 1.63 0.01 6.74
CA SER A 114 2.67 0.82 6.09
C SER A 114 3.99 0.07 6.00
N GLY A 115 4.34 -0.73 7.01
CA GLY A 115 5.53 -1.57 6.99
C GLY A 115 5.47 -2.62 5.88
N TYR A 116 4.34 -3.30 5.72
CA TYR A 116 4.13 -4.23 4.62
C TYR A 116 4.26 -3.54 3.26
N SER A 117 3.63 -2.38 3.11
CA SER A 117 3.71 -1.59 1.86
C SER A 117 5.14 -1.16 1.53
N ASP A 118 5.90 -0.69 2.53
CA ASP A 118 7.31 -0.33 2.32
C ASP A 118 8.16 -1.55 1.94
N MET A 119 7.94 -2.72 2.56
CA MET A 119 8.62 -3.95 2.15
C MET A 119 8.31 -4.31 0.69
N ALA A 120 7.05 -4.19 0.26
CA ALA A 120 6.64 -4.44 -1.11
C ALA A 120 7.29 -3.47 -2.11
N ILE A 121 7.33 -2.17 -1.78
CA ILE A 121 8.00 -1.14 -2.58
C ILE A 121 9.51 -1.41 -2.67
N GLY A 122 10.13 -1.77 -1.54
CA GLY A 122 11.55 -2.12 -1.48
C GLY A 122 11.89 -3.32 -2.37
N LEU A 123 11.08 -4.39 -2.32
CA LEU A 123 11.21 -5.55 -3.20
C LEU A 123 11.04 -5.16 -4.67
N GLY A 124 9.99 -4.40 -5.00
CA GLY A 124 9.80 -3.90 -6.36
C GLY A 124 11.03 -3.15 -6.86
N LYS A 125 11.60 -2.27 -6.04
CA LYS A 125 12.79 -1.48 -6.36
C LYS A 125 14.01 -2.36 -6.65
N MET A 126 14.23 -3.42 -5.84
CA MET A 126 15.31 -4.39 -6.07
C MET A 126 15.16 -5.12 -7.41
N PHE A 127 13.93 -5.38 -7.86
CA PHE A 127 13.65 -5.96 -9.16
C PHE A 127 13.59 -4.95 -10.31
N GLY A 128 13.88 -3.67 -10.04
CA GLY A 128 13.92 -2.62 -11.05
C GLY A 128 12.59 -1.92 -11.32
N PHE A 129 11.54 -2.21 -10.53
CA PHE A 129 10.24 -1.55 -10.60
C PHE A 129 10.13 -0.37 -9.63
N ASN A 130 9.40 0.67 -10.02
CA ASN A 130 9.09 1.81 -9.17
C ASN A 130 7.62 1.79 -8.80
N PHE A 131 7.30 1.16 -7.66
CA PHE A 131 5.93 1.13 -7.17
C PHE A 131 5.52 2.45 -6.53
N PRO A 132 4.25 2.87 -6.68
CA PRO A 132 3.75 4.08 -6.06
C PRO A 132 3.73 3.98 -4.53
N GLN A 133 3.95 5.12 -3.87
CA GLN A 133 3.83 5.23 -2.42
C GLN A 133 2.39 4.99 -1.99
N ASN A 134 2.20 4.24 -0.89
CA ASN A 134 0.89 3.88 -0.38
C ASN A 134 0.48 4.62 0.90
N PHE A 135 1.44 5.16 1.66
CA PHE A 135 1.21 5.91 2.89
C PHE A 135 2.06 7.19 2.93
N ASN A 136 1.47 8.30 3.38
CA ASN A 136 2.16 9.58 3.56
C ASN A 136 1.73 10.25 4.86
N TYR A 137 2.21 9.75 6.02
CA TYR A 137 1.93 10.31 7.36
C TYR A 137 0.44 10.66 7.58
N PRO A 138 -0.48 9.68 7.53
CA PRO A 138 -1.93 9.96 7.53
C PRO A 138 -2.43 10.65 8.80
N TYR A 139 -1.80 10.43 9.94
CA TYR A 139 -2.27 10.97 11.23
C TYR A 139 -1.92 12.43 11.49
N VAL A 140 -1.18 13.10 10.60
CA VAL A 140 -1.01 14.56 10.64
C VAL A 140 -2.10 15.32 9.88
N SER A 141 -3.07 14.60 9.31
CA SER A 141 -4.15 15.18 8.50
C SER A 141 -5.06 16.07 9.32
N LYS A 142 -5.44 17.21 8.74
CA LYS A 142 -6.36 18.19 9.34
C LYS A 142 -7.83 17.97 8.95
N SER A 143 -8.10 17.02 8.05
CA SER A 143 -9.44 16.66 7.60
C SER A 143 -9.53 15.19 7.19
N ILE A 144 -10.76 14.64 7.21
CA ILE A 144 -11.03 13.27 6.73
C ILE A 144 -10.64 13.10 5.26
N SER A 145 -10.90 14.11 4.42
CA SER A 145 -10.51 14.08 3.01
C SER A 145 -8.99 14.03 2.83
N GLU A 146 -8.24 14.75 3.66
CA GLU A 146 -6.79 14.71 3.66
C GLU A 146 -6.26 13.37 4.16
N PHE A 147 -6.87 12.80 5.21
CA PHE A 147 -6.54 11.49 5.73
C PHE A 147 -6.58 10.42 4.62
N TRP A 148 -7.68 10.32 3.87
CA TRP A 148 -7.81 9.35 2.78
C TRP A 148 -6.88 9.60 1.59
N ARG A 149 -6.35 10.81 1.40
CA ARG A 149 -5.28 11.09 0.43
C ARG A 149 -3.90 10.64 0.88
N ARG A 150 -3.74 10.32 2.16
CA ARG A 150 -2.48 9.92 2.80
C ARG A 150 -2.47 8.46 3.24
N TRP A 151 -3.64 7.87 3.44
CA TRP A 151 -3.86 6.47 3.83
C TRP A 151 -4.23 5.65 2.61
N HIS A 152 -3.50 4.54 2.38
CA HIS A 152 -3.75 3.58 1.29
C HIS A 152 -4.01 4.29 -0.05
N ILE A 153 -3.06 5.14 -0.44
CA ILE A 153 -3.17 6.09 -1.57
C ILE A 153 -3.54 5.36 -2.86
N THR A 154 -2.92 4.20 -3.10
CA THR A 154 -3.15 3.43 -4.32
C THR A 154 -4.58 2.90 -4.42
N LEU A 155 -5.19 2.47 -3.32
CA LEU A 155 -6.60 2.08 -3.27
C LEU A 155 -7.51 3.29 -3.52
N GLY A 156 -7.25 4.42 -2.86
CA GLY A 156 -8.00 5.65 -3.06
C GLY A 156 -7.96 6.12 -4.52
N THR A 157 -6.79 6.08 -5.14
CA THR A 157 -6.60 6.42 -6.56
C THR A 157 -7.35 5.43 -7.45
N TRP A 158 -7.30 4.14 -7.16
CA TRP A 158 -8.02 3.11 -7.91
C TRP A 158 -9.53 3.33 -7.87
N PHE A 159 -10.12 3.50 -6.67
CA PHE A 159 -11.55 3.77 -6.52
C PHE A 159 -11.98 5.06 -7.23
N ARG A 160 -11.16 6.10 -7.13
CA ARG A 160 -11.44 7.36 -7.83
C ARG A 160 -11.47 7.18 -9.34
N SER A 161 -10.47 6.49 -9.91
CA SER A 161 -10.32 6.37 -11.36
C SER A 161 -11.31 5.40 -12.00
N TYR A 162 -11.61 4.28 -11.32
CA TYR A 162 -12.38 3.18 -11.92
C TYR A 162 -13.82 3.07 -11.41
N VAL A 163 -14.18 3.76 -10.34
CA VAL A 163 -15.53 3.73 -9.78
C VAL A 163 -16.14 5.14 -9.74
N TYR A 164 -15.50 6.05 -9.00
CA TYR A 164 -16.10 7.36 -8.74
C TYR A 164 -16.25 8.23 -9.99
N ILE A 165 -15.17 8.39 -10.78
CA ILE A 165 -15.20 9.20 -12.01
C ILE A 165 -16.14 8.59 -13.06
N PRO A 166 -16.10 7.28 -13.39
CA PRO A 166 -17.02 6.67 -14.33
C PRO A 166 -18.50 6.76 -13.95
N LEU A 167 -18.81 6.77 -12.65
CA LEU A 167 -20.20 6.95 -12.14
C LEU A 167 -20.66 8.41 -12.11
N GLY A 168 -19.87 9.35 -12.66
CA GLY A 168 -20.24 10.76 -12.78
C GLY A 168 -19.39 11.72 -11.92
N GLY A 169 -18.70 11.24 -10.88
CA GLY A 169 -17.86 12.08 -10.01
C GLY A 169 -18.63 13.25 -9.41
N ASN A 170 -18.00 14.44 -9.36
CA ASN A 170 -18.63 15.70 -8.93
C ASN A 170 -19.30 16.46 -10.08
N ARG A 171 -19.38 15.87 -11.27
CA ARG A 171 -20.01 16.53 -12.42
C ARG A 171 -21.52 16.23 -12.38
N LYS A 172 -22.27 17.16 -11.82
CA LYS A 172 -23.71 17.28 -12.02
C LYS A 172 -23.96 18.56 -12.77
#